data_e5543e0e2ab448ad2e3bccfec3fef2f6
#
_entry.id   e5543e0e2ab448ad2e3bccfec3fef2f6
#
_cell.length_a   1.000
_cell.length_b   1.000
_cell.length_c   1.000
_cell.angle_alpha   90.00
_cell.angle_beta   90.00
_cell.angle_gamma   90.00
#
_symmetry.space_group_name_H-M   'P 1'
#
loop_
_entity.id
_entity.type
_entity.pdbx_description
1 polymer ?
#
loop_
_entity_poly.entity_id
_entity_poly.type
_entity_poly.pdbx_seq_one_letter_code
_entity_poly.pdbx_strand_id
1 'polypeptide(L)'
;MKHKIFSHTSLLIILSVVLTFLAAGTVMYNRYDIYMKQGVRDEAAYIKTGLEEDGRDFLTDKIGDATSSRITLLGKDGDVLFDSIENPSEMENHSDRPEFIEAEKKGFGEMVRYSDTLSKQTFYYAIKLKDDQVLRVARTTDSLLMTMLSSFLLLGGLVCVIFVIEFFLVQNQ
;
A
#
# COMPACT_ATOMS: atom_id res chain seq x y z
N MET A 1 -9.57 -45.58 -21.88
CA MET A 1 -8.87 -44.46 -22.55
C MET A 1 -9.47 -43.10 -22.18
N LYS A 2 -10.81 -42.95 -22.15
CA LYS A 2 -11.49 -41.66 -21.82
C LYS A 2 -11.05 -41.04 -20.48
N HIS A 3 -10.95 -41.83 -19.39
CA HIS A 3 -10.52 -41.32 -18.06
C HIS A 3 -9.10 -40.80 -18.03
N LYS A 4 -8.15 -41.36 -18.79
CA LYS A 4 -6.77 -40.85 -18.85
C LYS A 4 -6.69 -39.51 -19.58
N ILE A 5 -7.43 -39.38 -20.69
CA ILE A 5 -7.49 -38.12 -21.45
C ILE A 5 -8.11 -37.03 -20.59
N PHE A 6 -9.23 -37.32 -19.93
CA PHE A 6 -9.89 -36.40 -19.00
C PHE A 6 -8.94 -35.90 -17.88
N SER A 7 -8.26 -36.83 -17.21
CA SER A 7 -7.32 -36.49 -16.13
C SER A 7 -6.18 -35.59 -16.61
N HIS A 8 -5.60 -35.85 -17.78
CA HIS A 8 -4.55 -35.02 -18.32
C HIS A 8 -5.01 -33.62 -18.75
N THR A 9 -6.19 -33.52 -19.39
CA THR A 9 -6.75 -32.22 -19.78
C THR A 9 -7.13 -31.37 -18.56
N SER A 10 -7.77 -31.98 -17.54
CA SER A 10 -8.07 -31.28 -16.29
C SER A 10 -6.83 -30.79 -15.55
N LEU A 11 -5.77 -31.62 -15.50
CA LEU A 11 -4.49 -31.20 -14.90
C LEU A 11 -3.87 -30.02 -15.64
N LEU A 12 -3.88 -30.01 -16.96
CA LEU A 12 -3.35 -28.90 -17.77
C LEU A 12 -4.17 -27.61 -17.55
N ILE A 13 -5.47 -27.70 -17.46
CA ILE A 13 -6.35 -26.55 -17.16
C ILE A 13 -6.03 -25.97 -15.79
N ILE A 14 -5.94 -26.80 -14.75
CA ILE A 14 -5.58 -26.35 -13.39
C ILE A 14 -4.23 -25.66 -13.40
N LEU A 15 -3.22 -26.29 -14.01
CA LEU A 15 -1.87 -25.74 -14.06
C LEU A 15 -1.85 -24.39 -14.78
N SER A 16 -2.55 -24.27 -15.91
CA SER A 16 -2.71 -23.02 -16.65
C SER A 16 -3.35 -21.92 -15.81
N VAL A 17 -4.45 -22.23 -15.11
CA VAL A 17 -5.14 -21.26 -14.24
C VAL A 17 -4.23 -20.80 -13.11
N VAL A 18 -3.54 -21.73 -12.44
CA VAL A 18 -2.61 -21.41 -11.35
C VAL A 18 -1.45 -20.52 -11.83
N LEU A 19 -0.82 -20.87 -12.95
CA LEU A 19 0.28 -20.08 -13.53
C LEU A 19 -0.19 -18.68 -13.94
N THR A 20 -1.33 -18.57 -14.57
CA THR A 20 -1.91 -17.28 -14.97
C THR A 20 -2.20 -16.42 -13.75
N PHE A 21 -2.76 -17.02 -12.69
CA PHE A 21 -3.06 -16.29 -11.46
C PHE A 21 -1.78 -15.81 -10.75
N LEU A 22 -0.75 -16.65 -10.67
CA LEU A 22 0.54 -16.28 -10.08
C LEU A 22 1.20 -15.13 -10.87
N ALA A 23 1.19 -15.21 -12.19
CA ALA A 23 1.73 -14.15 -13.04
C ALA A 23 0.95 -12.85 -12.89
N ALA A 24 -0.38 -12.89 -12.97
CA ALA A 24 -1.24 -11.72 -12.78
C ALA A 24 -1.09 -11.10 -11.38
N GLY A 25 -1.04 -11.93 -10.34
CA GLY A 25 -0.84 -11.49 -8.96
C GLY A 25 0.49 -10.77 -8.76
N THR A 26 1.58 -11.31 -9.36
CA THR A 26 2.91 -10.67 -9.29
C THR A 26 2.91 -9.31 -9.98
N VAL A 27 2.32 -9.22 -11.16
CA VAL A 27 2.21 -7.93 -11.89
C VAL A 27 1.35 -6.94 -11.09
N MET A 28 0.23 -7.39 -10.57
CA MET A 28 -0.69 -6.54 -9.79
C MET A 28 -0.04 -6.04 -8.49
N TYR A 29 0.71 -6.90 -7.78
CA TYR A 29 1.48 -6.54 -6.59
C TYR A 29 2.47 -5.41 -6.89
N ASN A 30 3.31 -5.60 -7.92
CA ASN A 30 4.32 -4.61 -8.28
C ASN A 30 3.69 -3.27 -8.71
N ARG A 31 2.59 -3.32 -9.47
CA ARG A 31 1.89 -2.11 -9.90
C ARG A 31 1.24 -1.37 -8.74
N TYR A 32 0.59 -2.09 -7.84
CA TYR A 32 -0.04 -1.48 -6.67
C TYR A 32 0.97 -0.75 -5.79
N ASP A 33 2.12 -1.38 -5.48
CA ASP A 33 3.18 -0.75 -4.67
C ASP A 33 3.69 0.55 -5.33
N ILE A 34 3.95 0.51 -6.64
CA ILE A 34 4.38 1.69 -7.40
C ILE A 34 3.32 2.80 -7.35
N TYR A 35 2.06 2.48 -7.63
CA TYR A 35 0.98 3.47 -7.66
C TYR A 35 0.70 4.05 -6.26
N MET A 36 0.73 3.23 -5.23
CA MET A 36 0.54 3.68 -3.85
C MET A 36 1.63 4.67 -3.45
N LYS A 37 2.90 4.33 -3.66
CA LYS A 37 4.04 5.20 -3.35
C LYS A 37 4.00 6.50 -4.16
N GLN A 38 3.67 6.41 -5.46
CA GLN A 38 3.54 7.59 -6.30
C GLN A 38 2.39 8.49 -5.80
N GLY A 39 1.26 7.91 -5.44
CA GLY A 39 0.13 8.68 -4.88
C GLY A 39 0.50 9.44 -3.61
N VAL A 40 1.32 8.86 -2.72
CA VAL A 40 1.81 9.54 -1.52
C VAL A 40 2.77 10.69 -1.88
N ARG A 41 3.64 10.51 -2.87
CA ARG A 41 4.53 11.59 -3.35
C ARG A 41 3.77 12.75 -3.97
N ASP A 42 2.76 12.44 -4.80
CA ASP A 42 1.92 13.45 -5.45
C ASP A 42 1.11 14.24 -4.40
N GLU A 43 0.59 13.56 -3.39
CA GLU A 43 -0.11 14.17 -2.27
C GLU A 43 0.82 15.08 -1.45
N ALA A 44 2.04 14.63 -1.16
CA ALA A 44 3.04 15.44 -0.47
C ALA A 44 3.44 16.67 -1.29
N ALA A 45 3.57 16.55 -2.61
CA ALA A 45 3.87 17.68 -3.49
C ALA A 45 2.73 18.70 -3.50
N TYR A 46 1.49 18.26 -3.53
CA TYR A 46 0.31 19.11 -3.44
C TYR A 46 0.25 19.87 -2.09
N ILE A 47 0.41 19.15 -0.98
CA ILE A 47 0.40 19.74 0.37
C ILE A 47 1.56 20.74 0.54
N LYS A 48 2.77 20.39 0.04
CA LYS A 48 3.91 21.29 0.03
C LYS A 48 3.58 22.61 -0.68
N THR A 49 2.92 22.57 -1.84
CA THR A 49 2.54 23.77 -2.57
C THR A 49 1.60 24.64 -1.74
N GLY A 50 0.57 24.05 -1.13
CA GLY A 50 -0.34 24.77 -0.25
C GLY A 50 0.36 25.39 0.97
N LEU A 51 1.30 24.67 1.58
CA LEU A 51 2.11 25.19 2.69
C LEU A 51 3.03 26.36 2.27
N GLU A 52 3.56 26.33 1.05
CA GLU A 52 4.41 27.40 0.52
C GLU A 52 3.60 28.64 0.12
N GLU A 53 2.32 28.51 -0.19
CA GLU A 53 1.42 29.61 -0.56
C GLU A 53 0.69 30.22 0.65
N ASP A 54 0.05 29.37 1.48
CA ASP A 54 -0.84 29.78 2.57
C ASP A 54 -0.21 29.57 3.97
N GLY A 55 1.01 29.05 4.03
CA GLY A 55 1.67 28.74 5.29
C GLY A 55 0.98 27.61 6.06
N ARG A 56 1.11 27.62 7.38
CA ARG A 56 0.54 26.57 8.25
C ARG A 56 -0.98 26.59 8.29
N ASP A 57 -1.63 27.67 7.92
CA ASP A 57 -3.09 27.78 7.88
C ASP A 57 -3.70 26.85 6.85
N PHE A 58 -2.91 26.35 5.89
CA PHE A 58 -3.30 25.29 4.98
C PHE A 58 -3.55 23.95 5.68
N LEU A 59 -2.83 23.67 6.78
CA LEU A 59 -3.00 22.43 7.56
C LEU A 59 -4.13 22.59 8.57
N THR A 60 -5.33 22.30 8.15
CA THR A 60 -6.50 22.23 9.03
C THR A 60 -6.80 20.79 9.44
N ASP A 61 -7.57 20.59 10.52
CA ASP A 61 -8.04 19.24 10.92
C ASP A 61 -8.78 18.52 9.78
N LYS A 62 -9.44 19.28 8.91
CA LYS A 62 -10.16 18.75 7.74
C LYS A 62 -9.25 18.16 6.66
N ILE A 63 -7.96 18.53 6.62
CA ILE A 63 -7.05 17.99 5.59
C ILE A 63 -6.75 16.52 5.86
N GLY A 64 -6.69 16.11 7.14
CA GLY A 64 -6.56 14.70 7.53
C GLY A 64 -7.75 13.86 7.10
N ASP A 65 -8.96 14.41 7.22
CA ASP A 65 -10.21 13.74 6.81
C ASP A 65 -10.34 13.66 5.28
N ALA A 66 -9.80 14.64 4.56
CA ALA A 66 -9.87 14.72 3.10
C ALA A 66 -8.83 13.83 2.40
N THR A 67 -7.82 13.39 3.12
CA THR A 67 -6.72 12.57 2.59
C THR A 67 -6.80 11.13 3.12
N SER A 68 -6.27 10.18 2.38
CA SER A 68 -6.13 8.80 2.85
C SER A 68 -4.79 8.54 3.55
N SER A 69 -4.04 9.61 3.83
CA SER A 69 -2.70 9.57 4.40
C SER A 69 -2.64 10.35 5.72
N ARG A 70 -1.75 9.94 6.60
CA ARG A 70 -1.39 10.73 7.79
C ARG A 70 -0.41 11.82 7.36
N ILE A 71 -0.71 13.05 7.75
CA ILE A 71 0.11 14.23 7.45
C ILE A 71 0.74 14.71 8.74
N THR A 72 2.06 14.87 8.75
CA THR A 72 2.83 15.38 9.88
C THR A 72 3.74 16.50 9.40
N LEU A 73 3.72 17.64 10.05
CA LEU A 73 4.70 18.72 9.84
C LEU A 73 5.71 18.68 10.97
N LEU A 74 6.99 18.60 10.62
CA LEU A 74 8.11 18.54 11.54
C LEU A 74 8.93 19.84 11.46
N GLY A 75 9.35 20.33 12.61
CA GLY A 75 10.35 21.40 12.68
C GLY A 75 11.73 20.90 12.26
N LYS A 76 12.66 21.83 12.06
CA LYS A 76 14.06 21.53 11.68
C LYS A 76 14.78 20.58 12.65
N ASP A 77 14.38 20.57 13.90
CA ASP A 77 14.98 19.73 14.95
C ASP A 77 14.18 18.42 15.18
N GLY A 78 13.17 18.14 14.31
CA GLY A 78 12.34 16.94 14.36
C GLY A 78 11.14 17.00 15.31
N ASP A 79 10.89 18.17 15.93
CA ASP A 79 9.70 18.37 16.77
C ASP A 79 8.44 18.37 15.93
N VAL A 80 7.38 17.74 16.44
CA VAL A 80 6.09 17.67 15.72
C VAL A 80 5.35 18.98 15.90
N LEU A 81 5.10 19.68 14.80
CA LEU A 81 4.39 20.97 14.77
C LEU A 81 2.92 20.81 14.43
N PHE A 82 2.58 19.80 13.66
CA PHE A 82 1.22 19.40 13.27
C PHE A 82 1.19 17.90 12.98
N ASP A 83 0.10 17.25 13.34
CA ASP A 83 -0.22 15.88 12.91
C ASP A 83 -1.73 15.75 12.70
N SER A 84 -2.16 15.10 11.61
CA SER A 84 -3.56 14.96 11.25
C SER A 84 -4.34 13.93 12.07
N ILE A 85 -3.68 13.15 12.93
CA ILE A 85 -4.31 12.06 13.68
C ILE A 85 -4.08 12.23 15.19
N GLU A 86 -2.85 12.57 15.59
CA GLU A 86 -2.42 12.62 16.99
C GLU A 86 -2.20 14.08 17.45
N ASN A 87 -2.29 14.30 18.75
CA ASN A 87 -1.96 15.59 19.32
C ASN A 87 -0.43 15.80 19.31
N PRO A 88 0.10 16.83 18.61
CA PRO A 88 1.54 17.08 18.51
C PRO A 88 2.25 17.15 19.88
N SER A 89 1.58 17.68 20.91
CA SER A 89 2.17 17.84 22.24
C SER A 89 2.42 16.52 22.99
N GLU A 90 1.81 15.43 22.54
CA GLU A 90 1.95 14.09 23.11
C GLU A 90 2.89 13.19 22.30
N MET A 91 3.42 13.72 21.20
CA MET A 91 4.31 12.98 20.31
C MET A 91 5.77 13.16 20.67
N GLU A 92 6.54 12.10 20.52
CA GLU A 92 7.99 12.13 20.64
C GLU A 92 8.64 12.93 19.48
N ASN A 93 9.86 13.39 19.68
CA ASN A 93 10.65 14.00 18.62
C ASN A 93 10.99 12.95 17.54
N HIS A 94 10.95 13.35 16.28
CA HIS A 94 11.14 12.49 15.11
C HIS A 94 12.49 12.70 14.39
N SER A 95 13.45 13.35 15.00
CA SER A 95 14.78 13.63 14.39
C SER A 95 15.59 12.36 14.09
N ASP A 96 15.29 11.24 14.77
CA ASP A 96 15.94 9.95 14.58
C ASP A 96 15.33 9.13 13.42
N ARG A 97 14.24 9.60 12.83
CA ARG A 97 13.52 8.84 11.78
C ARG A 97 14.31 8.86 10.47
N PRO A 98 14.54 7.69 9.83
CA PRO A 98 15.35 7.60 8.62
C PRO A 98 14.86 8.50 7.48
N GLU A 99 13.54 8.57 7.26
CA GLU A 99 12.94 9.43 6.25
C GLU A 99 13.18 10.92 6.54
N PHE A 100 13.20 11.34 7.82
CA PHE A 100 13.52 12.71 8.22
C PHE A 100 14.97 13.02 7.96
N ILE A 101 15.90 12.17 8.43
CA ILE A 101 17.34 12.34 8.25
C ILE A 101 17.71 12.42 6.76
N GLU A 102 17.04 11.60 5.94
CA GLU A 102 17.28 11.61 4.50
C GLU A 102 16.72 12.88 3.84
N ALA A 103 15.52 13.34 4.24
CA ALA A 103 14.93 14.58 3.76
C ALA A 103 15.80 15.80 4.09
N GLU A 104 16.38 15.85 5.28
CA GLU A 104 17.32 16.90 5.67
C GLU A 104 18.56 16.96 4.76
N LYS A 105 19.08 15.79 4.38
CA LYS A 105 20.32 15.69 3.58
C LYS A 105 20.11 15.88 2.07
N LYS A 106 19.01 15.33 1.53
CA LYS A 106 18.77 15.21 0.08
C LYS A 106 17.58 16.02 -0.42
N GLY A 107 16.81 16.65 0.50
CA GLY A 107 15.57 17.33 0.18
C GLY A 107 14.33 16.42 0.22
N PHE A 108 14.48 15.12 0.20
CA PHE A 108 13.41 14.13 0.41
C PHE A 108 13.97 12.84 1.01
N GLY A 109 13.12 12.06 1.66
CA GLY A 109 13.46 10.76 2.21
C GLY A 109 12.25 9.81 2.19
N GLU A 110 12.53 8.52 2.11
CA GLU A 110 11.50 7.47 2.04
C GLU A 110 11.83 6.32 2.97
N MET A 111 10.79 5.76 3.60
CA MET A 111 10.92 4.59 4.44
C MET A 111 9.67 3.72 4.36
N VAL A 112 9.86 2.43 4.37
CA VAL A 112 8.77 1.45 4.51
C VAL A 112 8.95 0.73 5.85
N ARG A 113 7.90 0.73 6.68
CA ARG A 113 7.86 -0.06 7.92
C ARG A 113 6.74 -1.07 7.85
N TYR A 114 7.05 -2.29 8.23
CA TYR A 114 6.08 -3.38 8.32
C TYR A 114 5.77 -3.65 9.80
N SER A 115 4.50 -3.84 10.12
CA SER A 115 4.04 -4.28 11.44
C SER A 115 3.58 -5.72 11.35
N ASP A 116 4.36 -6.65 11.90
CA ASP A 116 4.02 -8.07 11.94
C ASP A 116 2.72 -8.32 12.72
N THR A 117 2.51 -7.55 13.80
CA THR A 117 1.33 -7.69 14.66
C THR A 117 0.03 -7.31 13.94
N LEU A 118 0.06 -6.29 13.10
CA LEU A 118 -1.12 -5.78 12.39
C LEU A 118 -1.19 -6.28 10.94
N SER A 119 -0.17 -6.99 10.45
CA SER A 119 -0.03 -7.37 9.04
C SER A 119 -0.20 -6.19 8.08
N LYS A 120 0.26 -4.99 8.51
CA LYS A 120 0.14 -3.74 7.77
C LYS A 120 1.51 -3.20 7.41
N GLN A 121 1.58 -2.56 6.27
CA GLN A 121 2.76 -1.87 5.78
C GLN A 121 2.48 -0.38 5.70
N THR A 122 3.37 0.43 6.25
CA THR A 122 3.28 1.89 6.16
C THR A 122 4.45 2.42 5.34
N PHE A 123 4.12 3.15 4.29
CA PHE A 123 5.08 3.91 3.50
C PHE A 123 5.10 5.34 4.02
N TYR A 124 6.29 5.84 4.32
CA TYR A 124 6.58 7.21 4.74
C TYR A 124 7.33 7.91 3.64
N TYR A 125 6.88 9.09 3.29
CA TYR A 125 7.57 10.02 2.40
C TYR A 125 7.74 11.35 3.12
N ALA A 126 8.97 11.83 3.21
CA ALA A 126 9.32 13.11 3.83
C ALA A 126 9.91 14.04 2.77
N ILE A 127 9.51 15.30 2.76
CA ILE A 127 10.01 16.30 1.84
C ILE A 127 10.37 17.59 2.60
N LYS A 128 11.56 18.12 2.34
CA LYS A 128 12.04 19.36 2.95
C LYS A 128 11.35 20.57 2.33
N LEU A 129 10.92 21.50 3.17
CA LEU A 129 10.29 22.77 2.80
C LEU A 129 11.34 23.88 2.76
N LYS A 130 10.97 25.08 2.26
CA LYS A 130 11.87 26.22 2.11
C LYS A 130 12.33 26.83 3.45
N ASP A 131 11.54 26.65 4.51
CA ASP A 131 11.79 27.16 5.86
C ASP A 131 12.48 26.15 6.78
N ASP A 132 13.17 25.16 6.21
CA ASP A 132 13.85 24.05 6.90
C ASP A 132 12.91 23.12 7.70
N GLN A 133 11.60 23.23 7.54
CA GLN A 133 10.65 22.25 8.04
C GLN A 133 10.59 21.03 7.12
N VAL A 134 10.09 19.93 7.64
CA VAL A 134 9.91 18.68 6.87
C VAL A 134 8.44 18.27 6.91
N LEU A 135 7.81 18.21 5.74
CA LEU A 135 6.50 17.60 5.58
C LEU A 135 6.66 16.10 5.42
N ARG A 136 6.01 15.33 6.29
CA ARG A 136 5.94 13.87 6.20
C ARG A 136 4.52 13.44 5.89
N VAL A 137 4.36 12.64 4.84
CA VAL A 137 3.10 12.00 4.46
C VAL A 137 3.27 10.49 4.58
N ALA A 138 2.35 9.82 5.28
CA ALA A 138 2.44 8.40 5.53
C ALA A 138 1.12 7.70 5.19
N ARG A 139 1.20 6.60 4.44
CA ARG A 139 0.04 5.78 4.10
C ARG A 139 0.24 4.34 4.55
N THR A 140 -0.70 3.86 5.36
CA THR A 140 -0.75 2.48 5.79
C THR A 140 -1.68 1.69 4.87
N THR A 141 -1.19 0.56 4.38
CA THR A 141 -1.96 -0.35 3.53
C THR A 141 -2.02 -1.72 4.19
N ASP A 142 -3.13 -2.40 3.99
CA ASP A 142 -3.25 -3.80 4.39
C ASP A 142 -2.24 -4.65 3.58
N SER A 143 -1.79 -5.74 4.18
CA SER A 143 -0.91 -6.66 3.48
C SER A 143 -1.57 -7.16 2.20
N LEU A 144 -0.94 -6.90 1.06
CA LEU A 144 -1.39 -7.41 -0.24
C LEU A 144 -1.46 -8.93 -0.26
N LEU A 145 -0.67 -9.61 0.58
CA LEU A 145 -0.75 -11.05 0.77
C LEU A 145 -2.13 -11.50 1.23
N MET A 146 -2.78 -10.77 2.15
CA MET A 146 -4.13 -11.10 2.61
C MET A 146 -5.17 -10.92 1.49
N THR A 147 -5.06 -9.85 0.72
CA THR A 147 -5.92 -9.60 -0.44
C THR A 147 -5.71 -10.67 -1.53
N MET A 148 -4.46 -11.05 -1.78
CA MET A 148 -4.14 -12.13 -2.71
C MET A 148 -4.68 -13.47 -2.20
N LEU A 149 -4.51 -13.78 -0.92
CA LEU A 149 -4.99 -15.04 -0.34
C LEU A 149 -6.52 -15.17 -0.43
N SER A 150 -7.26 -14.11 -0.13
CA SER A 150 -8.72 -14.12 -0.29
C SER A 150 -9.15 -14.32 -1.74
N SER A 151 -8.43 -13.74 -2.70
CA SER A 151 -8.65 -13.93 -4.13
C SER A 151 -8.34 -15.37 -4.58
N PHE A 152 -7.29 -15.98 -4.01
CA PHE A 152 -6.97 -17.40 -4.25
C PHE A 152 -8.07 -18.33 -3.77
N LEU A 153 -8.62 -18.08 -2.58
CA LEU A 153 -9.72 -18.90 -2.04
C LEU A 153 -10.97 -18.82 -2.93
N LEU A 154 -11.30 -17.62 -3.41
CA LEU A 154 -12.44 -17.41 -4.31
C LEU A 154 -12.23 -18.12 -5.65
N LEU A 155 -11.05 -18.02 -6.24
CA LEU A 155 -10.71 -18.67 -7.51
C LEU A 155 -10.66 -20.19 -7.37
N GLY A 156 -10.09 -20.69 -6.27
CA GLY A 156 -10.07 -22.12 -5.94
C GLY A 156 -11.48 -22.69 -5.79
N GLY A 157 -12.38 -21.97 -5.13
CA GLY A 157 -13.79 -22.33 -5.03
C GLY A 157 -14.47 -22.42 -6.40
N LEU A 158 -14.23 -21.45 -7.28
CA LEU A 158 -14.78 -21.45 -8.64
C LEU A 158 -14.28 -22.64 -9.47
N VAL A 159 -12.98 -22.94 -9.38
CA VAL A 159 -12.40 -24.12 -10.04
C VAL A 159 -13.02 -25.42 -9.52
N CYS A 160 -13.22 -25.55 -8.20
CA CYS A 160 -13.91 -26.70 -7.63
C CYS A 160 -15.35 -26.87 -8.17
N VAL A 161 -16.10 -25.78 -8.29
CA VAL A 161 -17.45 -25.81 -8.87
C VAL A 161 -17.42 -26.29 -10.32
N ILE A 162 -16.47 -25.80 -11.13
CA ILE A 162 -16.32 -26.26 -12.52
C ILE A 162 -16.06 -27.78 -12.58
N PHE A 163 -15.16 -28.29 -11.72
CA PHE A 163 -14.89 -29.72 -11.67
C PHE A 163 -16.07 -30.56 -11.26
N VAL A 164 -16.88 -30.09 -10.31
CA VAL A 164 -18.11 -30.77 -9.92
C VAL A 164 -19.09 -30.84 -11.10
N ILE A 165 -19.27 -29.74 -11.82
CA ILE A 165 -20.13 -29.69 -13.01
C ILE A 165 -19.63 -30.66 -14.10
N GLU A 166 -18.33 -30.62 -14.41
CA GLU A 166 -17.71 -31.52 -15.39
C GLU A 166 -17.87 -33.00 -14.99
N PHE A 167 -17.68 -33.32 -13.71
CA PHE A 167 -17.86 -34.69 -13.21
C PHE A 167 -19.28 -35.20 -13.44
N PHE A 168 -20.29 -34.39 -13.14
CA PHE A 168 -21.70 -34.78 -13.38
C PHE A 168 -22.02 -34.88 -14.87
N LEU A 169 -21.50 -34.02 -15.72
CA LEU A 169 -21.70 -34.08 -17.16
C LEU A 169 -21.07 -35.35 -17.78
N VAL A 170 -19.89 -35.75 -17.30
CA VAL A 170 -19.24 -37.01 -17.78
C VAL A 170 -19.94 -38.25 -17.30
N GLN A 171 -20.56 -38.26 -16.12
CA GLN A 171 -21.36 -39.42 -15.65
C GLN A 171 -22.67 -39.60 -16.38
N ASN A 172 -23.25 -38.54 -16.92
CA ASN A 172 -24.53 -38.59 -17.65
C ASN A 172 -24.38 -38.86 -19.17
N GLN A 173 -23.16 -39.10 -19.67
CA GLN A 173 -22.85 -39.53 -21.05
C GLN A 173 -22.37 -40.99 -21.09
#